data_2fab781fa6b8f93f1ed7b2e03080e407
#
_entry.id   2fab781fa6b8f93f1ed7b2e03080e407
#
_cell.length_a   1.000
_cell.length_b   1.000
_cell.length_c   1.000
_cell.angle_alpha   90.00
_cell.angle_beta   90.00
_cell.angle_gamma   90.00
#
_symmetry.space_group_name_H-M   'P 1'
#
loop_
_entity.id
_entity.type
_entity.pdbx_description
1 polymer ?
#
loop_
_entity_poly.entity_id
_entity_poly.type
_entity_poly.pdbx_seq_one_letter_code
_entity_poly.pdbx_strand_id
1 'polypeptide(L)'
;LGKPSRELIRFAKTELLEPGEGESGILAIDFYALSSYDDSGITGHAFCYVLEEGTYTILAGTNVRNAKEIGSFALTETVVLEELSQQLAPRRHLERMTPKTNEDGTLVPIIQAAPVYLQHYSEDTCPQCADYTGDKGYKLDDVKRGIVSMDEFLAQLSDLDLCHIVKGEGMSSPKVTPET
;
A
#
# COMPACT_ATOMS: atom_id res chain seq x y z
N LEU A 1 -9.25 13.29 2.44
CA LEU A 1 -9.49 11.83 2.39
C LEU A 1 -10.09 11.37 3.73
N GLY A 2 -11.03 10.44 3.71
CA GLY A 2 -11.69 9.94 4.92
C GLY A 2 -10.80 8.97 5.72
N LYS A 3 -9.81 9.49 6.42
CA LYS A 3 -8.85 8.70 7.22
C LYS A 3 -9.41 8.34 8.59
N PRO A 4 -8.92 7.23 9.20
CA PRO A 4 -9.13 6.99 10.62
C PRO A 4 -8.56 8.13 11.46
N SER A 5 -9.16 8.43 12.62
CA SER A 5 -8.66 9.44 13.53
C SER A 5 -7.29 9.09 14.14
N ARG A 6 -6.95 7.81 14.16
CA ARG A 6 -5.66 7.27 14.62
C ARG A 6 -5.34 6.01 13.84
N GLU A 7 -4.08 5.85 13.50
CA GLU A 7 -3.57 4.68 12.80
C GLU A 7 -2.33 4.14 13.51
N LEU A 8 -2.20 2.82 13.58
CA LEU A 8 -1.02 2.17 14.15
C LEU A 8 0.08 2.08 13.08
N ILE A 9 1.10 2.90 13.20
CA ILE A 9 2.20 2.96 12.22
C ILE A 9 3.33 2.02 12.57
N ARG A 10 3.67 1.90 13.87
CA ARG A 10 4.77 1.05 14.34
C ARG A 10 4.47 0.51 15.73
N PHE A 11 5.02 -0.65 16.01
CA PHE A 11 5.04 -1.21 17.36
C PHE A 11 6.35 -1.99 17.58
N ALA A 12 6.71 -2.15 18.83
CA ALA A 12 7.78 -3.04 19.26
C ALA A 12 7.38 -3.72 20.58
N LYS A 13 8.04 -4.81 20.89
CA LYS A 13 7.98 -5.44 22.20
C LYS A 13 9.34 -5.28 22.85
N THR A 14 9.34 -5.05 24.15
CA THR A 14 10.56 -5.11 24.98
C THR A 14 11.00 -6.54 25.17
N GLU A 15 12.26 -6.74 25.50
CA GLU A 15 12.72 -7.99 26.09
C GLU A 15 12.05 -8.19 27.46
N LEU A 16 12.30 -9.34 28.09
CA LEU A 16 11.83 -9.59 29.46
C LEU A 16 12.53 -8.61 30.41
N LEU A 17 11.78 -7.72 31.02
CA LEU A 17 12.30 -6.72 31.97
C LEU A 17 12.01 -7.17 33.40
N GLU A 18 13.03 -7.07 34.26
CA GLU A 18 12.86 -7.25 35.71
C GLU A 18 12.22 -5.98 36.34
N PRO A 19 11.61 -6.08 37.51
CA PRO A 19 11.00 -4.96 38.18
C PRO A 19 11.97 -3.77 38.37
N GLY A 20 11.66 -2.63 37.79
CA GLY A 20 12.49 -1.42 37.82
C GLY A 20 13.44 -1.26 36.64
N GLU A 21 13.53 -2.23 35.77
CA GLU A 21 14.28 -2.12 34.52
C GLU A 21 13.50 -1.37 33.45
N GLY A 22 14.25 -0.81 32.51
CA GLY A 22 13.70 -0.10 31.33
C GLY A 22 14.56 -0.36 30.12
N GLU A 23 13.91 -0.37 28.96
CA GLU A 23 14.56 -0.50 27.66
C GLU A 23 14.30 0.75 26.82
N SER A 24 15.29 1.14 26.04
CA SER A 24 15.17 2.23 25.06
C SER A 24 15.34 1.68 23.66
N GLY A 25 14.48 2.12 22.77
CA GLY A 25 14.51 1.72 21.37
C GLY A 25 14.23 2.87 20.41
N ILE A 26 14.53 2.67 19.14
CA ILE A 26 14.24 3.62 18.06
C ILE A 26 13.23 2.96 17.14
N LEU A 27 12.10 3.63 16.92
CA LEU A 27 11.08 3.23 15.93
C LEU A 27 11.17 4.20 14.74
N ALA A 28 11.73 3.73 13.64
CA ALA A 28 11.73 4.50 12.40
C ALA A 28 10.34 4.46 11.76
N ILE A 29 9.84 5.61 11.35
CA ILE A 29 8.56 5.77 10.63
C ILE A 29 8.88 6.14 9.20
N ASP A 30 8.40 5.34 8.26
CA ASP A 30 8.44 5.64 6.84
C ASP A 30 7.30 6.62 6.51
N PHE A 31 7.57 7.63 5.73
CA PHE A 31 6.55 8.56 5.25
C PHE A 31 5.49 7.86 4.40
N TYR A 32 5.85 6.83 3.68
CA TYR A 32 4.88 6.05 2.92
C TYR A 32 3.82 5.40 3.82
N ALA A 33 4.19 4.96 5.02
CA ALA A 33 3.26 4.43 6.01
C ALA A 33 2.25 5.47 6.53
N LEU A 34 2.54 6.75 6.39
CA LEU A 34 1.65 7.86 6.76
C LEU A 34 0.76 8.33 5.61
N SER A 35 1.02 7.84 4.39
CA SER A 35 0.32 8.27 3.19
C SER A 35 -1.08 7.66 3.09
N SER A 36 -1.88 8.24 2.22
CA SER A 36 -3.19 7.71 1.85
C SER A 36 -3.34 7.71 0.35
N TYR A 37 -4.02 6.71 -0.17
CA TYR A 37 -4.34 6.64 -1.58
C TYR A 37 -5.53 7.53 -1.90
N ASP A 38 -5.36 8.46 -2.84
CA ASP A 38 -6.46 9.29 -3.35
C ASP A 38 -7.13 8.59 -4.54
N ASP A 39 -8.19 7.87 -4.27
CA ASP A 39 -9.01 7.19 -5.26
C ASP A 39 -9.99 8.12 -5.98
N SER A 40 -10.14 9.34 -5.50
CA SER A 40 -11.19 10.26 -5.93
C SER A 40 -10.67 11.51 -6.62
N GLY A 41 -9.38 11.82 -6.48
CA GLY A 41 -8.80 13.07 -6.93
C GLY A 41 -9.18 14.26 -6.08
N ILE A 42 -9.71 14.06 -4.86
CA ILE A 42 -10.13 15.13 -3.96
C ILE A 42 -8.95 16.02 -3.51
N THR A 43 -7.75 15.45 -3.50
CA THR A 43 -6.52 16.21 -3.19
C THR A 43 -5.93 16.90 -4.42
N GLY A 44 -6.51 16.71 -5.61
CA GLY A 44 -5.97 17.12 -6.89
C GLY A 44 -5.01 16.11 -7.52
N HIS A 45 -4.74 14.99 -6.84
CA HIS A 45 -3.77 13.96 -7.24
C HIS A 45 -4.44 12.59 -7.29
N ALA A 46 -5.38 12.40 -8.24
CA ALA A 46 -6.06 11.12 -8.41
C ALA A 46 -5.06 9.98 -8.65
N PHE A 47 -5.33 8.83 -8.05
CA PHE A 47 -4.53 7.58 -8.14
C PHE A 47 -3.12 7.66 -7.58
N CYS A 48 -2.88 8.61 -6.69
CA CYS A 48 -1.60 8.79 -6.02
C CYS A 48 -1.67 8.38 -4.56
N TYR A 49 -0.56 7.89 -4.03
CA TYR A 49 -0.30 7.91 -2.59
C TYR A 49 0.18 9.30 -2.20
N VAL A 50 -0.53 9.95 -1.29
CA VAL A 50 -0.26 11.33 -0.89
C VAL A 50 -0.14 11.47 0.62
N LEU A 51 0.69 12.42 1.05
CA LEU A 51 0.64 13.02 2.37
C LEU A 51 -0.13 14.34 2.22
N GLU A 52 -1.33 14.41 2.79
CA GLU A 52 -2.14 15.64 2.71
C GLU A 52 -1.51 16.77 3.53
N GLU A 53 -1.70 18.02 3.09
CA GLU A 53 -1.35 19.17 3.92
C GLU A 53 -2.06 19.09 5.28
N GLY A 54 -1.43 19.59 6.31
CA GLY A 54 -1.96 19.59 7.65
C GLY A 54 -0.98 19.16 8.72
N THR A 55 -1.48 19.00 9.94
CA THR A 55 -0.66 18.60 11.09
C THR A 55 -0.79 17.10 11.35
N TYR A 56 0.35 16.45 11.42
CA TYR A 56 0.48 15.04 11.80
C TYR A 56 0.95 14.97 13.24
N THR A 57 0.11 14.40 14.09
CA THR A 57 0.40 14.23 15.52
C THR A 57 0.87 12.81 15.78
N ILE A 58 2.04 12.66 16.37
CA ILE A 58 2.62 11.38 16.73
C ILE A 58 2.24 11.05 18.16
N LEU A 59 1.63 9.90 18.33
CA LEU A 59 1.19 9.40 19.63
C LEU A 59 1.99 8.14 20.00
N ALA A 60 2.40 8.01 21.24
CA ALA A 60 3.00 6.78 21.77
C ALA A 60 2.30 6.32 23.04
N GLY A 61 2.22 5.01 23.21
CA GLY A 61 1.60 4.41 24.39
C GLY A 61 1.46 2.90 24.27
N THR A 62 0.99 2.28 25.30
CA THR A 62 0.82 0.82 25.38
C THR A 62 -0.43 0.32 24.67
N ASN A 63 -1.33 1.21 24.31
CA ASN A 63 -2.55 0.93 23.55
C ASN A 63 -3.12 2.24 22.98
N VAL A 64 -4.06 2.12 22.05
CA VAL A 64 -4.67 3.26 21.34
C VAL A 64 -5.38 4.27 22.26
N ARG A 65 -5.90 3.84 23.41
CA ARG A 65 -6.65 4.70 24.34
C ARG A 65 -5.74 5.51 25.25
N ASN A 66 -4.60 4.95 25.61
CA ASN A 66 -3.61 5.54 26.52
C ASN A 66 -2.46 6.22 25.76
N ALA A 67 -2.46 6.17 24.43
CA ALA A 67 -1.45 6.83 23.61
C ALA A 67 -1.55 8.36 23.81
N LYS A 68 -0.40 8.97 24.11
CA LYS A 68 -0.24 10.40 24.33
C LYS A 68 0.60 11.02 23.23
N GLU A 69 0.35 12.28 22.94
CA GLU A 69 1.16 13.02 21.99
C GLU A 69 2.60 13.13 22.50
N ILE A 70 3.53 12.77 21.64
CA ILE A 70 4.97 12.85 21.86
C ILE A 70 5.65 13.81 20.88
N GLY A 71 4.95 14.25 19.85
CA GLY A 71 5.43 15.21 18.86
C GLY A 71 4.43 15.40 17.73
N SER A 72 4.70 16.42 16.93
CA SER A 72 3.93 16.68 15.72
C SER A 72 4.81 17.37 14.67
N PHE A 73 4.40 17.26 13.42
CA PHE A 73 4.96 18.04 12.31
C PHE A 73 3.82 18.49 11.39
N ALA A 74 4.08 19.54 10.63
CA ALA A 74 3.10 20.08 9.69
C ALA A 74 3.64 20.04 8.27
N LEU A 75 2.76 19.69 7.33
CA LEU A 75 2.99 19.85 5.90
C LEU A 75 2.20 21.06 5.42
N THR A 76 2.85 21.94 4.70
CA THR A 76 2.27 23.17 4.14
C THR A 76 1.60 22.95 2.80
N GLU A 77 1.82 21.80 2.20
CA GLU A 77 1.24 21.38 0.91
C GLU A 77 1.11 19.85 0.86
N THR A 78 0.22 19.37 0.01
CA THR A 78 0.09 17.93 -0.23
C THR A 78 1.28 17.42 -1.03
N VAL A 79 1.92 16.37 -0.53
CA VAL A 79 3.09 15.74 -1.15
C VAL A 79 2.69 14.42 -1.81
N VAL A 80 2.94 14.30 -3.11
CA VAL A 80 2.78 13.03 -3.83
C VAL A 80 4.01 12.17 -3.60
N LEU A 81 3.79 10.96 -3.06
CA LEU A 81 4.85 9.98 -2.85
C LEU A 81 4.95 8.99 -4.00
N GLU A 82 3.83 8.60 -4.57
CA GLU A 82 3.78 7.64 -5.66
C GLU A 82 2.52 7.87 -6.51
N GLU A 83 2.69 7.88 -7.82
CA GLU A 83 1.60 7.92 -8.79
C GLU A 83 1.42 6.53 -9.39
N LEU A 84 0.20 6.03 -9.36
CA LEU A 84 -0.14 4.69 -9.84
C LEU A 84 -1.05 4.77 -11.07
N SER A 85 -0.94 3.76 -11.92
CA SER A 85 -1.93 3.52 -12.96
C SER A 85 -3.19 2.87 -12.37
N GLN A 86 -4.36 3.32 -12.81
CA GLN A 86 -5.64 2.82 -12.33
C GLN A 86 -5.97 1.44 -12.95
N GLN A 87 -5.29 0.38 -12.52
CA GLN A 87 -5.48 -0.96 -13.08
C GLN A 87 -6.67 -1.72 -12.48
N LEU A 88 -7.00 -1.47 -11.20
CA LEU A 88 -7.99 -2.24 -10.44
C LEU A 88 -9.19 -1.39 -10.02
N ALA A 89 -9.58 -0.42 -10.83
CA ALA A 89 -10.75 0.40 -10.55
C ALA A 89 -12.03 -0.46 -10.43
N PRO A 90 -12.92 -0.14 -9.49
CA PRO A 90 -14.20 -0.83 -9.38
C PRO A 90 -15.00 -0.71 -10.67
N ARG A 91 -15.49 -1.83 -11.18
CA ARG A 91 -16.37 -1.88 -12.36
C ARG A 91 -17.86 -1.77 -12.03
N ARG A 92 -18.18 -1.75 -10.74
CA ARG A 92 -19.56 -1.66 -10.23
C ARG A 92 -19.69 -0.44 -9.36
N HIS A 93 -20.88 0.11 -9.31
CA HIS A 93 -21.22 1.11 -8.31
C HIS A 93 -21.09 0.50 -6.93
N LEU A 94 -20.28 1.13 -6.10
CA LEU A 94 -20.08 0.80 -4.70
C LEU A 94 -20.48 2.01 -3.88
N GLU A 95 -21.10 1.76 -2.75
CA GLU A 95 -21.34 2.78 -1.73
C GLU A 95 -20.30 2.61 -0.62
N ARG A 96 -19.82 3.71 -0.12
CA ARG A 96 -18.91 3.75 1.01
C ARG A 96 -19.39 4.73 2.07
N MET A 97 -19.04 4.43 3.30
CA MET A 97 -19.25 5.34 4.41
C MET A 97 -18.14 6.38 4.42
N THR A 98 -18.51 7.66 4.45
CA THR A 98 -17.56 8.78 4.54
C THR A 98 -17.98 9.70 5.68
N PRO A 99 -17.05 10.39 6.34
CA PRO A 99 -17.38 11.39 7.32
C PRO A 99 -17.91 12.66 6.62
N LYS A 100 -18.95 13.23 7.18
CA LYS A 100 -19.44 14.57 6.83
C LYS A 100 -19.37 15.45 8.07
N THR A 101 -18.82 16.64 7.95
CA THR A 101 -18.83 17.63 9.01
C THR A 101 -20.13 18.43 8.93
N ASN A 102 -20.89 18.46 10.01
CA ASN A 102 -22.07 19.31 10.17
C ASN A 102 -21.66 20.77 10.44
N GLU A 103 -22.64 21.67 10.41
CA GLU A 103 -22.43 23.11 10.70
C GLU A 103 -21.89 23.37 12.11
N ASP A 104 -22.20 22.49 13.06
CA ASP A 104 -21.73 22.57 14.46
C ASP A 104 -20.33 21.93 14.66
N GLY A 105 -19.67 21.47 13.57
CA GLY A 105 -18.36 20.83 13.60
C GLY A 105 -18.39 19.35 13.96
N THR A 106 -19.56 18.74 14.20
CA THR A 106 -19.66 17.30 14.48
C THR A 106 -19.47 16.48 13.21
N LEU A 107 -18.77 15.33 13.35
CA LEU A 107 -18.60 14.37 12.29
C LEU A 107 -19.71 13.31 12.34
N VAL A 108 -20.43 13.17 11.25
CA VAL A 108 -21.45 12.12 11.09
C VAL A 108 -21.11 11.23 9.90
N PRO A 109 -21.33 9.92 10.00
CA PRO A 109 -21.15 9.03 8.86
C PRO A 109 -22.30 9.24 7.85
N ILE A 110 -21.93 9.37 6.60
CA ILE A 110 -22.87 9.35 5.48
C ILE A 110 -22.52 8.23 4.52
N ILE A 111 -23.52 7.71 3.82
CA ILE A 111 -23.31 6.78 2.72
C ILE A 111 -23.27 7.58 1.42
N GLN A 112 -22.22 7.40 0.66
CA GLN A 112 -22.10 8.05 -0.64
C GLN A 112 -21.49 7.08 -1.66
N ALA A 113 -21.82 7.31 -2.93
CA ALA A 113 -21.24 6.52 -4.00
C ALA A 113 -19.71 6.66 -4.00
N ALA A 114 -19.01 5.55 -4.08
CA ALA A 114 -17.57 5.56 -4.32
C ALA A 114 -17.31 6.10 -5.73
N PRO A 115 -16.22 6.85 -5.95
CA PRO A 115 -15.84 7.26 -7.28
C PRO A 115 -15.70 6.05 -8.20
N VAL A 116 -16.39 6.07 -9.33
CA VAL A 116 -16.24 5.05 -10.36
C VAL A 116 -15.60 5.71 -11.56
N TYR A 117 -14.35 5.37 -11.77
CA TYR A 117 -13.65 5.78 -12.98
C TYR A 117 -13.85 4.68 -14.02
N LEU A 118 -14.74 4.93 -14.97
CA LEU A 118 -14.89 4.09 -16.14
C LEU A 118 -13.72 4.39 -17.10
N GLN A 119 -12.52 3.96 -16.72
CA GLN A 119 -11.51 3.82 -17.75
C GLN A 119 -11.92 2.66 -18.64
N HIS A 120 -12.14 2.95 -19.89
CA HIS A 120 -12.10 1.93 -20.91
C HIS A 120 -10.68 1.37 -20.90
N TYR A 121 -10.53 0.13 -20.45
CA TYR A 121 -9.36 -0.66 -20.80
C TYR A 121 -9.37 -0.75 -22.33
N SER A 122 -8.66 0.13 -23.01
CA SER A 122 -8.29 -0.13 -24.38
C SER A 122 -7.18 -1.18 -24.35
N GLU A 123 -7.20 -2.08 -25.30
CA GLU A 123 -6.08 -3.02 -25.49
C GLU A 123 -4.74 -2.26 -25.63
N ASP A 124 -4.80 -1.01 -26.08
CA ASP A 124 -3.68 -0.08 -26.23
C ASP A 124 -3.05 0.37 -24.88
N THR A 125 -3.73 0.23 -23.75
CA THR A 125 -3.20 0.56 -22.43
C THR A 125 -2.65 -0.66 -21.69
N CYS A 126 -2.75 -1.85 -22.29
CA CYS A 126 -2.12 -3.04 -21.74
C CYS A 126 -0.59 -2.87 -21.81
N PRO A 127 0.13 -3.03 -20.69
CA PRO A 127 1.59 -3.04 -20.76
C PRO A 127 2.05 -4.03 -21.83
N GLN A 128 3.00 -3.63 -22.66
CA GLN A 128 3.60 -4.52 -23.63
C GLN A 128 4.22 -5.69 -22.86
N CYS A 129 3.66 -6.88 -23.03
CA CYS A 129 4.27 -8.08 -22.48
C CYS A 129 5.54 -8.38 -23.26
N ALA A 130 6.60 -8.80 -22.57
CA ALA A 130 7.77 -9.33 -23.25
C ALA A 130 7.38 -10.60 -24.03
N ASP A 131 7.87 -10.73 -25.27
CA ASP A 131 7.66 -11.93 -26.05
C ASP A 131 8.23 -13.15 -25.32
N TYR A 132 7.46 -14.24 -25.28
CA TYR A 132 7.91 -15.49 -24.66
C TYR A 132 9.13 -16.04 -25.36
N THR A 133 10.24 -16.19 -24.65
CA THR A 133 11.52 -16.65 -25.19
C THR A 133 11.79 -18.14 -24.97
N GLY A 134 10.89 -18.85 -24.29
CA GLY A 134 11.12 -20.20 -23.79
C GLY A 134 11.96 -20.21 -22.51
N ASP A 135 11.89 -21.30 -21.77
CA ASP A 135 12.67 -21.50 -20.55
C ASP A 135 14.18 -21.44 -20.84
N LYS A 136 14.84 -20.47 -20.24
CA LYS A 136 16.30 -20.27 -20.33
C LYS A 136 17.01 -20.78 -19.08
N GLY A 137 16.28 -21.27 -18.09
CA GLY A 137 16.80 -21.71 -16.81
C GLY A 137 17.26 -20.58 -15.89
N TYR A 138 16.90 -19.32 -16.19
CA TYR A 138 17.21 -18.18 -15.34
C TYR A 138 16.45 -18.29 -14.02
N LYS A 139 17.11 -17.92 -12.94
CA LYS A 139 16.54 -17.88 -11.59
C LYS A 139 16.42 -16.44 -11.11
N LEU A 140 15.54 -16.22 -10.16
CA LEU A 140 15.38 -14.88 -9.55
C LEU A 140 16.69 -14.41 -8.87
N ASP A 141 17.53 -15.35 -8.41
CA ASP A 141 18.86 -15.06 -7.87
C ASP A 141 19.82 -14.48 -8.93
N ASP A 142 19.65 -14.87 -10.21
CA ASP A 142 20.43 -14.30 -11.31
C ASP A 142 20.05 -12.83 -11.56
N VAL A 143 18.76 -12.49 -11.40
CA VAL A 143 18.31 -11.10 -11.44
C VAL A 143 18.91 -10.33 -10.28
N LYS A 144 18.86 -10.89 -9.07
CA LYS A 144 19.46 -10.26 -7.88
C LYS A 144 20.96 -9.99 -8.02
N ARG A 145 21.66 -10.87 -8.72
CA ARG A 145 23.09 -10.72 -9.02
C ARG A 145 23.38 -9.82 -10.22
N GLY A 146 22.35 -9.35 -10.91
CA GLY A 146 22.51 -8.54 -12.13
C GLY A 146 23.04 -9.30 -13.34
N ILE A 147 22.90 -10.64 -13.36
CA ILE A 147 23.32 -11.51 -14.49
C ILE A 147 22.33 -11.38 -15.63
N VAL A 148 21.02 -11.28 -15.29
CA VAL A 148 19.92 -11.08 -16.23
C VAL A 148 19.02 -9.95 -15.71
N SER A 149 18.31 -9.27 -16.61
CA SER A 149 17.29 -8.30 -16.25
C SER A 149 16.01 -8.98 -15.76
N MET A 150 15.14 -8.24 -15.08
CA MET A 150 13.82 -8.74 -14.71
C MET A 150 12.99 -9.07 -15.95
N ASP A 151 13.08 -8.27 -17.01
CA ASP A 151 12.35 -8.48 -18.25
C ASP A 151 12.78 -9.78 -18.95
N GLU A 152 14.08 -10.06 -18.99
CA GLU A 152 14.59 -11.35 -19.53
C GLU A 152 14.16 -12.54 -18.69
N PHE A 153 14.14 -12.38 -17.36
CA PHE A 153 13.64 -13.42 -16.46
C PHE A 153 12.14 -13.65 -16.67
N LEU A 154 11.33 -12.60 -16.79
CA LEU A 154 9.90 -12.73 -17.03
C LEU A 154 9.58 -13.31 -18.41
N ALA A 155 10.34 -12.94 -19.44
CA ALA A 155 10.14 -13.40 -20.80
C ALA A 155 10.31 -14.92 -20.97
N GLN A 156 10.99 -15.61 -20.07
CA GLN A 156 11.11 -17.07 -20.10
C GLN A 156 9.93 -17.80 -19.44
N LEU A 157 9.09 -17.11 -18.69
CA LEU A 157 7.95 -17.71 -17.99
C LEU A 157 6.77 -17.86 -18.94
N SER A 158 6.15 -19.04 -18.96
CA SER A 158 4.93 -19.25 -19.72
C SER A 158 3.74 -18.51 -19.08
N ASP A 159 2.68 -18.27 -19.86
CA ASP A 159 1.43 -17.70 -19.33
C ASP A 159 0.90 -18.49 -18.14
N LEU A 160 1.08 -19.82 -18.16
CA LEU A 160 0.67 -20.68 -17.05
C LEU A 160 1.50 -20.43 -15.79
N ASP A 161 2.83 -20.24 -15.95
CA ASP A 161 3.71 -19.92 -14.83
C ASP A 161 3.35 -18.56 -14.23
N LEU A 162 3.10 -17.55 -15.07
CA LEU A 162 2.64 -16.23 -14.67
C LEU A 162 1.29 -16.29 -13.94
N CYS A 163 0.34 -17.07 -14.44
CA CYS A 163 -0.93 -17.32 -13.77
C CYS A 163 -0.74 -17.97 -12.39
N HIS A 164 0.18 -18.92 -12.25
CA HIS A 164 0.48 -19.56 -10.97
C HIS A 164 1.10 -18.58 -9.98
N ILE A 165 1.99 -17.70 -10.44
CA ILE A 165 2.57 -16.65 -9.58
C ILE A 165 1.49 -15.72 -9.04
N VAL A 166 0.55 -15.28 -9.89
CA VAL A 166 -0.49 -14.32 -9.52
C VAL A 166 -1.60 -14.95 -8.67
N LYS A 167 -2.05 -16.15 -9.04
CA LYS A 167 -3.19 -16.82 -8.42
C LYS A 167 -2.80 -17.84 -7.36
N GLY A 168 -1.63 -18.43 -7.46
CA GLY A 168 -1.21 -19.62 -6.74
C GLY A 168 -1.80 -20.91 -7.35
N GLU A 169 -1.28 -22.05 -6.93
CA GLU A 169 -1.70 -23.39 -7.39
C GLU A 169 -2.66 -24.09 -6.41
N GLY A 170 -3.14 -23.39 -5.40
CA GLY A 170 -3.96 -23.97 -4.33
C GLY A 170 -3.15 -24.27 -3.06
N MET A 171 -3.67 -25.18 -2.20
CA MET A 171 -3.10 -25.45 -0.88
C MET A 171 -1.78 -26.28 -0.91
N SER A 172 -1.46 -26.89 -2.02
CA SER A 172 -0.18 -27.58 -2.24
C SER A 172 0.28 -27.32 -3.66
N SER A 173 1.46 -26.73 -3.82
CA SER A 173 2.06 -26.51 -5.12
C SER A 173 3.03 -27.63 -5.43
N PRO A 174 2.87 -28.36 -6.56
CA PRO A 174 3.84 -29.35 -7.01
C PRO A 174 5.14 -28.73 -7.52
N LYS A 175 5.13 -27.39 -7.72
CA LYS A 175 6.28 -26.61 -8.21
C LYS A 175 7.09 -25.94 -7.11
N VAL A 176 6.77 -26.16 -5.84
CA VAL A 176 7.60 -25.71 -4.73
C VAL A 176 8.95 -26.41 -4.84
N THR A 177 10.01 -25.62 -4.97
CA THR A 177 11.38 -26.15 -4.98
C THR A 177 11.88 -26.34 -3.56
N PRO A 178 12.89 -27.20 -3.33
CA PRO A 178 13.48 -27.36 -2.00
C PRO A 178 14.08 -26.06 -1.44
N GLU A 179 14.32 -25.06 -2.28
CA GLU A 179 14.88 -23.76 -1.92
C GLU A 179 13.81 -22.72 -1.60
N THR A 180 12.54 -22.99 -1.81
CA THR A 180 11.38 -22.17 -1.49
C THR A 180 10.48 -22.82 -0.46
#